data_90d86be163d0590f4c154ab0c92e0a19
#
_entry.id   90d86be163d0590f4c154ab0c92e0a19
#
_cell.length_a   1.000
_cell.length_b   1.000
_cell.length_c   1.000
_cell.angle_alpha   90.00
_cell.angle_beta   90.00
_cell.angle_gamma   90.00
#
_symmetry.space_group_name_H-M   'P 1'
#
loop_
_entity.id
_entity.type
_entity.pdbx_description
1 polymer ?
#
loop_
_entity_poly.entity_id
_entity_poly.type
_entity_poly.pdbx_seq_one_letter_code
_entity_poly.pdbx_strand_id
1 'polypeptide(L)'
;MHLFDRPIIILSAPRSGSTLLFEVLSKSQSIFTIGGESHALIETIPKLNIAYRKFSSNALSEQDIDDDLRQLLLQRFSDALQDSQGNKLESDSDKSIRFLEKTPKNSLRVDFFNALFPDALFIYLVREPKENISSIMQAWRSNKFVTYPNLPGWDKRNWSLLLPEKWQQLNRQSLASIAAFQWQAANEAIMDSLQKIDSNRWCMVSYDQLIADPAKTVKQLCQFTATDFDPALAQLCSKPLAHS
;
A
#
# COMPACT_ATOMS: atom_id res chain seq x y z
N MET A 1 -2.67 -16.97 -20.43
CA MET A 1 -3.50 -16.75 -19.22
C MET A 1 -2.74 -15.77 -18.34
N HIS A 2 -3.37 -14.71 -17.79
CA HIS A 2 -2.66 -13.81 -16.89
C HIS A 2 -2.60 -14.48 -15.51
N LEU A 3 -1.39 -14.59 -14.93
CA LEU A 3 -1.18 -15.16 -13.59
C LEU A 3 -1.98 -14.41 -12.53
N PHE A 4 -1.95 -13.08 -12.60
CA PHE A 4 -2.66 -12.20 -11.67
C PHE A 4 -4.11 -11.98 -12.14
N ASP A 5 -5.07 -12.36 -11.29
CA ASP A 5 -6.50 -12.12 -11.52
C ASP A 5 -7.00 -11.09 -10.52
N ARG A 6 -7.33 -9.90 -11.01
CA ARG A 6 -7.85 -8.79 -10.23
C ARG A 6 -7.07 -8.57 -8.91
N PRO A 7 -5.77 -8.22 -8.97
CA PRO A 7 -4.96 -7.96 -7.79
C PRO A 7 -5.62 -6.97 -6.84
N ILE A 8 -5.44 -7.19 -5.54
CA ILE A 8 -6.01 -6.34 -4.48
C ILE A 8 -4.91 -5.41 -3.97
N ILE A 9 -5.09 -4.10 -4.12
CA ILE A 9 -4.13 -3.09 -3.68
C ILE A 9 -4.72 -2.30 -2.52
N ILE A 10 -4.10 -2.39 -1.34
CA ILE A 10 -4.50 -1.57 -0.18
C ILE A 10 -3.79 -0.22 -0.28
N LEU A 11 -4.59 0.84 -0.32
CA LEU A 11 -4.16 2.23 -0.35
C LEU A 11 -4.48 2.90 0.98
N SER A 12 -3.56 3.69 1.51
CA SER A 12 -3.81 4.49 2.71
C SER A 12 -2.74 5.56 2.92
N ALA A 13 -3.05 6.61 3.66
CA ALA A 13 -1.99 7.42 4.26
C ALA A 13 -1.13 6.56 5.21
N PRO A 14 0.14 6.92 5.44
CA PRO A 14 0.96 6.22 6.43
C PRO A 14 0.27 6.17 7.80
N ARG A 15 0.46 5.09 8.54
CA ARG A 15 -0.08 4.91 9.91
C ARG A 15 -1.60 4.87 10.02
N SER A 16 -2.32 4.57 8.94
CA SER A 16 -3.79 4.40 8.94
C SER A 16 -4.27 3.01 9.37
N GLY A 17 -3.36 2.07 9.67
CA GLY A 17 -3.72 0.68 10.03
C GLY A 17 -3.69 -0.29 8.85
N SER A 18 -3.10 0.10 7.71
CA SER A 18 -3.02 -0.77 6.52
C SER A 18 -2.21 -2.06 6.75
N THR A 19 -1.23 -2.04 7.65
CA THR A 19 -0.52 -3.26 8.05
C THR A 19 -1.47 -4.26 8.71
N LEU A 20 -2.31 -3.82 9.64
CA LEU A 20 -3.31 -4.66 10.28
C LEU A 20 -4.29 -5.26 9.27
N LEU A 21 -4.83 -4.43 8.37
CA LEU A 21 -5.73 -4.92 7.32
C LEU A 21 -5.04 -5.94 6.41
N PHE A 22 -3.80 -5.67 6.00
CA PHE A 22 -3.00 -6.59 5.20
C PHE A 22 -2.75 -7.91 5.92
N GLU A 23 -2.34 -7.88 7.19
CA GLU A 23 -2.11 -9.07 8.01
C GLU A 23 -3.37 -9.92 8.16
N VAL A 24 -4.53 -9.27 8.30
CA VAL A 24 -5.82 -9.99 8.36
C VAL A 24 -6.12 -10.67 7.02
N LEU A 25 -6.15 -9.92 5.91
CA LEU A 25 -6.52 -10.46 4.61
C LEU A 25 -5.51 -11.51 4.10
N SER A 26 -4.23 -11.35 4.41
CA SER A 26 -3.17 -12.30 4.01
C SER A 26 -3.29 -13.69 4.67
N LYS A 27 -4.15 -13.86 5.66
CA LYS A 27 -4.43 -15.17 6.27
C LYS A 27 -5.41 -16.02 5.46
N SER A 28 -6.11 -15.44 4.51
CA SER A 28 -6.97 -16.21 3.61
C SER A 28 -6.13 -17.19 2.77
N GLN A 29 -6.66 -18.42 2.62
CA GLN A 29 -6.03 -19.45 1.80
C GLN A 29 -6.12 -19.15 0.30
N SER A 30 -7.01 -18.28 -0.12
CA SER A 30 -7.18 -17.86 -1.51
C SER A 30 -6.33 -16.67 -1.92
N ILE A 31 -5.60 -16.05 -0.97
CA ILE A 31 -4.81 -14.84 -1.19
C ILE A 31 -3.31 -15.15 -1.15
N PHE A 32 -2.60 -14.62 -2.14
CA PHE A 32 -1.15 -14.65 -2.23
C PHE A 32 -0.57 -13.26 -2.00
N THR A 33 0.60 -13.17 -1.41
CA THR A 33 1.33 -11.92 -1.16
C THR A 33 2.79 -12.07 -1.54
N ILE A 34 3.56 -10.99 -1.46
CA ILE A 34 5.03 -11.06 -1.56
C ILE A 34 5.71 -11.11 -0.17
N GLY A 35 4.93 -11.36 0.90
CA GLY A 35 5.43 -11.47 2.28
C GLY A 35 5.84 -10.15 2.93
N GLY A 36 5.71 -9.03 2.24
CA GLY A 36 6.12 -7.70 2.74
C GLY A 36 5.73 -6.58 1.81
N GLU A 37 6.47 -5.49 1.87
CA GLU A 37 6.24 -4.30 1.06
C GLU A 37 7.01 -4.35 -0.26
N SER A 38 6.38 -3.92 -1.36
CA SER A 38 6.89 -4.03 -2.73
C SER A 38 7.99 -3.03 -3.10
N HIS A 39 8.34 -2.10 -2.20
CA HIS A 39 9.32 -1.06 -2.56
C HIS A 39 10.68 -1.64 -3.02
N ALA A 40 11.14 -2.76 -2.47
CA ALA A 40 12.37 -3.39 -2.93
C ALA A 40 12.27 -3.94 -4.37
N LEU A 41 11.09 -4.47 -4.78
CA LEU A 41 10.88 -4.96 -6.14
C LEU A 41 10.84 -3.82 -7.17
N ILE A 42 10.33 -2.66 -6.77
CA ILE A 42 10.13 -1.49 -7.64
C ILE A 42 11.38 -0.60 -7.63
N GLU A 43 11.85 -0.20 -6.46
CA GLU A 43 12.86 0.85 -6.29
C GLU A 43 14.30 0.40 -6.57
N THR A 44 14.55 -0.89 -6.77
CA THR A 44 15.83 -1.40 -7.30
C THR A 44 16.00 -1.19 -8.81
N ILE A 45 14.91 -0.80 -9.51
CA ILE A 45 14.96 -0.45 -10.92
C ILE A 45 15.40 1.03 -11.01
N PRO A 46 16.51 1.35 -11.69
CA PRO A 46 17.06 2.70 -11.71
C PRO A 46 16.04 3.79 -12.10
N LYS A 47 15.26 3.58 -13.16
CA LYS A 47 14.22 4.51 -13.63
C LYS A 47 13.18 4.85 -12.55
N LEU A 48 12.88 3.91 -11.63
CA LEU A 48 11.90 4.06 -10.57
C LEU A 48 12.51 4.43 -9.21
N ASN A 49 13.85 4.42 -9.11
CA ASN A 49 14.55 4.71 -7.88
C ASN A 49 14.58 6.21 -7.61
N ILE A 50 14.28 6.59 -6.37
CA ILE A 50 14.18 7.99 -5.96
C ILE A 50 15.49 8.78 -6.17
N ALA A 51 16.66 8.15 -6.00
CA ALA A 51 17.94 8.82 -6.19
C ALA A 51 18.16 9.23 -7.66
N TYR A 52 17.80 8.37 -8.62
CA TYR A 52 17.85 8.69 -10.05
C TYR A 52 16.80 9.74 -10.44
N ARG A 53 15.74 9.88 -9.67
CA ARG A 53 14.69 10.90 -9.81
C ARG A 53 15.01 12.17 -8.99
N LYS A 54 16.27 12.36 -8.60
CA LYS A 54 16.78 13.55 -7.88
C LYS A 54 16.02 13.82 -6.57
N PHE A 55 15.56 12.78 -5.90
CA PHE A 55 14.76 12.87 -4.65
C PHE A 55 13.53 13.77 -4.77
N SER A 56 12.89 13.81 -5.94
CA SER A 56 11.72 14.67 -6.18
C SER A 56 10.50 14.22 -5.37
N SER A 57 10.12 12.93 -5.47
CA SER A 57 8.98 12.35 -4.77
C SER A 57 9.00 10.82 -4.87
N ASN A 58 8.25 10.11 -3.99
CA ASN A 58 7.92 8.70 -4.17
C ASN A 58 6.84 8.45 -5.23
N ALA A 59 6.23 9.49 -5.76
CA ALA A 59 5.17 9.36 -6.76
C ALA A 59 5.68 8.65 -8.02
N LEU A 60 4.86 7.74 -8.52
CA LEU A 60 4.99 7.10 -9.83
C LEU A 60 3.63 7.16 -10.53
N SER A 61 3.66 7.36 -11.83
CA SER A 61 2.48 7.47 -12.69
C SER A 61 2.45 6.39 -13.77
N GLU A 62 1.38 6.35 -14.55
CA GLU A 62 1.29 5.51 -15.74
C GLU A 62 2.40 5.77 -16.77
N GLN A 63 2.95 7.00 -16.80
CA GLN A 63 4.03 7.39 -17.71
C GLN A 63 5.39 6.78 -17.31
N ASP A 64 5.53 6.30 -16.09
CA ASP A 64 6.74 5.66 -15.59
C ASP A 64 6.84 4.19 -15.99
N ILE A 65 5.81 3.62 -16.62
CA ILE A 65 5.74 2.22 -17.01
C ILE A 65 5.56 2.09 -18.54
N ASP A 66 6.46 1.35 -19.17
CA ASP A 66 6.38 0.88 -20.55
C ASP A 66 6.19 -0.64 -20.56
N ASP A 67 6.02 -1.26 -21.73
CA ASP A 67 5.74 -2.69 -21.86
C ASP A 67 6.87 -3.56 -21.32
N ASP A 68 8.13 -3.20 -21.56
CA ASP A 68 9.30 -3.96 -21.07
C ASP A 68 9.37 -3.91 -19.54
N LEU A 69 9.17 -2.72 -18.98
CA LEU A 69 9.15 -2.53 -17.53
C LEU A 69 7.96 -3.24 -16.87
N ARG A 70 6.80 -3.23 -17.53
CA ARG A 70 5.63 -3.98 -17.10
C ARG A 70 5.95 -5.47 -17.00
N GLN A 71 6.52 -6.07 -18.04
CA GLN A 71 6.89 -7.49 -18.05
C GLN A 71 7.90 -7.80 -16.94
N LEU A 72 8.93 -6.97 -16.79
CA LEU A 72 9.92 -7.13 -15.72
C LEU A 72 9.29 -7.08 -14.33
N LEU A 73 8.38 -6.15 -14.08
CA LEU A 73 7.70 -6.02 -12.78
C LEU A 73 6.76 -7.20 -12.53
N LEU A 74 5.96 -7.61 -13.51
CA LEU A 74 5.10 -8.77 -13.40
C LEU A 74 5.89 -10.03 -13.06
N GLN A 75 7.06 -10.22 -13.71
CA GLN A 75 7.96 -11.34 -13.39
C GLN A 75 8.49 -11.24 -11.95
N ARG A 76 8.97 -10.05 -11.51
CA ARG A 76 9.47 -9.87 -10.14
C ARG A 76 8.40 -10.12 -9.07
N PHE A 77 7.19 -9.65 -9.31
CA PHE A 77 6.06 -9.94 -8.41
C PHE A 77 5.74 -11.43 -8.39
N SER A 78 5.71 -12.10 -9.55
CA SER A 78 5.49 -13.55 -9.67
C SER A 78 6.53 -14.34 -8.88
N ASP A 79 7.82 -14.03 -9.05
CA ASP A 79 8.93 -14.72 -8.38
C ASP A 79 8.92 -14.57 -6.84
N ALA A 80 8.26 -13.50 -6.35
CA ALA A 80 8.16 -13.19 -4.93
C ALA A 80 6.89 -13.73 -4.27
N LEU A 81 5.95 -14.31 -5.05
CA LEU A 81 4.67 -14.77 -4.51
C LEU A 81 4.82 -15.89 -3.50
N GLN A 82 4.02 -15.78 -2.44
CA GLN A 82 3.88 -16.79 -1.40
C GLN A 82 2.43 -16.88 -0.90
N ASP A 83 2.04 -18.05 -0.44
CA ASP A 83 0.74 -18.31 0.17
C ASP A 83 0.64 -17.74 1.60
N SER A 84 -0.49 -17.98 2.26
CA SER A 84 -0.77 -17.55 3.64
C SER A 84 0.14 -18.18 4.71
N GLN A 85 0.91 -19.21 4.35
CA GLN A 85 1.88 -19.91 5.21
C GLN A 85 3.34 -19.50 4.90
N GLY A 86 3.55 -18.69 3.85
CA GLY A 86 4.87 -18.25 3.41
C GLY A 86 5.56 -19.21 2.44
N ASN A 87 4.85 -20.24 1.93
CA ASN A 87 5.40 -21.12 0.91
C ASN A 87 5.38 -20.40 -0.44
N LYS A 88 6.48 -20.49 -1.18
CA LYS A 88 6.55 -19.92 -2.53
C LYS A 88 5.59 -20.61 -3.47
N LEU A 89 5.03 -19.84 -4.41
CA LEU A 89 4.23 -20.39 -5.48
C LEU A 89 5.11 -21.27 -6.37
N GLU A 90 4.67 -22.51 -6.62
CA GLU A 90 5.33 -23.39 -7.59
C GLU A 90 5.05 -22.92 -9.01
N SER A 91 6.08 -22.89 -9.86
CA SER A 91 6.05 -22.31 -11.21
C SER A 91 5.12 -23.00 -12.20
N ASP A 92 4.58 -24.18 -11.88
CA ASP A 92 3.72 -24.99 -12.74
C ASP A 92 2.21 -24.80 -12.48
N SER A 93 1.79 -23.80 -11.71
CA SER A 93 0.36 -23.61 -11.48
C SER A 93 -0.28 -22.82 -12.64
N ASP A 94 -1.04 -23.51 -13.49
CA ASP A 94 -1.94 -22.89 -14.50
C ASP A 94 -3.09 -22.05 -13.87
N LYS A 95 -3.06 -21.84 -12.55
CA LYS A 95 -4.14 -21.15 -11.82
C LYS A 95 -3.87 -19.66 -11.78
N SER A 96 -4.87 -18.87 -12.16
CA SER A 96 -4.88 -17.45 -11.84
C SER A 96 -4.98 -17.25 -10.33
N ILE A 97 -4.26 -16.29 -9.80
CA ILE A 97 -4.15 -16.04 -8.36
C ILE A 97 -4.68 -14.68 -7.96
N ARG A 98 -5.21 -14.60 -6.75
CA ARG A 98 -5.61 -13.36 -6.11
C ARG A 98 -4.42 -12.80 -5.31
N PHE A 99 -3.76 -11.82 -5.89
CA PHE A 99 -2.59 -11.17 -5.29
C PHE A 99 -3.02 -9.99 -4.40
N LEU A 100 -2.49 -9.91 -3.19
CA LEU A 100 -2.70 -8.79 -2.26
C LEU A 100 -1.40 -8.02 -2.06
N GLU A 101 -1.45 -6.72 -2.27
CA GLU A 101 -0.32 -5.79 -2.11
C GLU A 101 -0.66 -4.66 -1.12
N LYS A 102 0.30 -4.33 -0.26
CA LYS A 102 0.23 -3.16 0.62
C LYS A 102 1.62 -2.58 0.84
N THR A 103 1.84 -1.38 0.33
CA THR A 103 3.01 -0.56 0.61
C THR A 103 2.54 0.88 0.84
N PRO A 104 2.89 1.55 1.94
CA PRO A 104 2.41 2.92 2.22
C PRO A 104 2.73 3.93 1.11
N LYS A 105 3.86 3.76 0.41
CA LYS A 105 4.23 4.60 -0.74
C LYS A 105 3.25 4.50 -1.92
N ASN A 106 2.45 3.42 -1.99
CA ASN A 106 1.48 3.22 -3.09
C ASN A 106 0.34 4.23 -3.05
N SER A 107 0.15 4.94 -1.94
CA SER A 107 -0.72 6.12 -1.90
C SER A 107 -0.35 7.18 -2.96
N LEU A 108 0.91 7.28 -3.33
CA LEU A 108 1.43 8.17 -4.37
C LEU A 108 1.66 7.47 -5.72
N ARG A 109 1.16 6.23 -5.91
CA ARG A 109 1.45 5.35 -7.05
C ARG A 109 0.20 4.65 -7.60
N VAL A 110 -0.98 5.19 -7.34
CA VAL A 110 -2.24 4.54 -7.72
C VAL A 110 -2.32 4.36 -9.24
N ASP A 111 -2.05 5.43 -10.01
CA ASP A 111 -2.05 5.40 -11.48
C ASP A 111 -1.00 4.42 -12.03
N PHE A 112 0.17 4.32 -11.39
CA PHE A 112 1.21 3.34 -11.73
C PHE A 112 0.73 1.90 -11.53
N PHE A 113 0.11 1.58 -10.37
CA PHE A 113 -0.43 0.25 -10.11
C PHE A 113 -1.62 -0.07 -10.99
N ASN A 114 -2.46 0.91 -11.32
CA ASN A 114 -3.55 0.73 -12.28
C ASN A 114 -3.04 0.45 -13.69
N ALA A 115 -1.91 1.05 -14.08
CA ALA A 115 -1.25 0.73 -15.34
C ALA A 115 -0.57 -0.64 -15.31
N LEU A 116 0.05 -1.04 -14.20
CA LEU A 116 0.68 -2.35 -14.04
C LEU A 116 -0.35 -3.49 -14.03
N PHE A 117 -1.47 -3.30 -13.34
CA PHE A 117 -2.56 -4.26 -13.17
C PHE A 117 -3.90 -3.59 -13.57
N PRO A 118 -4.26 -3.59 -14.87
CA PRO A 118 -5.43 -2.85 -15.35
C PRO A 118 -6.78 -3.31 -14.77
N ASP A 119 -6.84 -4.51 -14.22
CA ASP A 119 -8.01 -5.11 -13.58
C ASP A 119 -7.94 -5.08 -12.04
N ALA A 120 -6.92 -4.45 -11.45
CA ALA A 120 -6.75 -4.38 -10.00
C ALA A 120 -7.97 -3.79 -9.28
N LEU A 121 -8.20 -4.29 -8.07
CA LEU A 121 -9.17 -3.77 -7.12
C LEU A 121 -8.45 -2.97 -6.04
N PHE A 122 -8.95 -1.80 -5.71
CA PHE A 122 -8.33 -0.93 -4.73
C PHE A 122 -9.19 -0.84 -3.46
N ILE A 123 -8.56 -1.11 -2.31
CA ILE A 123 -9.16 -0.89 -0.99
C ILE A 123 -8.54 0.36 -0.40
N TYR A 124 -9.31 1.43 -0.30
CA TYR A 124 -8.87 2.67 0.32
C TYR A 124 -9.21 2.67 1.81
N LEU A 125 -8.20 2.47 2.65
CA LEU A 125 -8.33 2.49 4.10
C LEU A 125 -8.08 3.91 4.62
N VAL A 126 -9.09 4.48 5.28
CA VAL A 126 -9.04 5.80 5.91
C VAL A 126 -9.03 5.70 7.44
N ARG A 127 -8.44 6.68 8.09
CA ARG A 127 -8.45 6.82 9.55
C ARG A 127 -8.81 8.25 9.92
N GLU A 128 -9.40 8.44 11.10
CA GLU A 128 -9.71 9.75 11.62
C GLU A 128 -8.45 10.67 11.52
N PRO A 129 -8.58 11.87 10.93
CA PRO A 129 -7.42 12.71 10.58
C PRO A 129 -6.52 13.05 11.77
N LYS A 130 -7.09 13.46 12.91
CA LYS A 130 -6.32 13.85 14.10
C LYS A 130 -5.52 12.69 14.67
N GLU A 131 -6.12 11.49 14.72
CA GLU A 131 -5.46 10.28 15.19
C GLU A 131 -4.36 9.86 14.24
N ASN A 132 -4.63 9.91 12.93
CA ASN A 132 -3.66 9.50 11.92
C ASN A 132 -2.45 10.44 11.91
N ILE A 133 -2.66 11.76 11.91
CA ILE A 133 -1.59 12.77 11.99
C ILE A 133 -0.78 12.60 13.29
N SER A 134 -1.45 12.37 14.43
CA SER A 134 -0.78 12.09 15.70
C SER A 134 0.11 10.84 15.60
N SER A 135 -0.37 9.77 14.97
CA SER A 135 0.39 8.53 14.76
C SER A 135 1.59 8.73 13.80
N ILE A 136 1.45 9.56 12.77
CA ILE A 136 2.55 9.99 11.89
C ILE A 136 3.61 10.75 12.72
N MET A 137 3.21 11.70 13.56
CA MET A 137 4.13 12.43 14.43
C MET A 137 4.89 11.50 15.39
N GLN A 138 4.22 10.49 15.96
CA GLN A 138 4.84 9.48 16.81
C GLN A 138 5.85 8.64 16.03
N ALA A 139 5.52 8.23 14.80
CA ALA A 139 6.44 7.50 13.91
C ALA A 139 7.71 8.32 13.64
N TRP A 140 7.60 9.61 13.35
CA TRP A 140 8.74 10.51 13.19
C TRP A 140 9.61 10.59 14.45
N ARG A 141 9.01 10.78 15.62
CA ARG A 141 9.73 10.88 16.91
C ARG A 141 10.46 9.60 17.28
N SER A 142 9.91 8.45 16.89
CA SER A 142 10.49 7.14 17.20
C SER A 142 11.79 6.84 16.46
N ASN A 143 12.07 7.52 15.36
CA ASN A 143 13.15 7.22 14.41
C ASN A 143 13.17 5.76 13.88
N LYS A 144 12.08 4.99 14.07
CA LYS A 144 11.96 3.62 13.57
C LYS A 144 11.52 3.55 12.10
N PHE A 145 10.99 4.63 11.56
CA PHE A 145 10.42 4.70 10.20
C PHE A 145 11.21 5.64 9.29
N VAL A 146 12.54 5.71 9.50
CA VAL A 146 13.42 6.52 8.66
C VAL A 146 13.50 5.88 7.27
N THR A 147 13.09 6.65 6.26
CA THR A 147 13.13 6.23 4.86
C THR A 147 14.35 6.78 4.15
N TYR A 148 14.71 8.03 4.43
CA TYR A 148 15.84 8.70 3.79
C TYR A 148 16.74 9.35 4.85
N PRO A 149 17.82 8.67 5.29
CA PRO A 149 18.85 9.32 6.09
C PRO A 149 19.63 10.30 5.21
N ASN A 150 19.90 11.49 5.73
CA ASN A 150 20.64 12.54 5.02
C ASN A 150 20.02 12.91 3.65
N LEU A 151 18.68 13.03 3.58
CA LEU A 151 17.99 13.40 2.34
C LEU A 151 18.54 14.74 1.80
N PRO A 152 19.05 14.77 0.55
CA PRO A 152 19.61 16.00 -0.02
C PRO A 152 18.58 17.15 -0.06
N GLY A 153 18.93 18.29 0.51
CA GLY A 153 18.04 19.46 0.58
C GLY A 153 17.08 19.48 1.79
N TRP A 154 17.14 18.47 2.66
CA TRP A 154 16.41 18.45 3.92
C TRP A 154 17.24 19.09 5.04
N ASP A 155 16.62 19.91 5.87
CA ASP A 155 17.30 20.66 6.95
C ASP A 155 17.51 19.85 8.24
N LYS A 156 17.07 18.59 8.27
CA LYS A 156 17.26 17.66 9.40
C LYS A 156 17.96 16.38 8.90
N ARG A 157 18.47 15.59 9.86
CA ARG A 157 19.22 14.38 9.54
C ARG A 157 18.38 13.32 8.82
N ASN A 158 17.17 13.07 9.29
CA ASN A 158 16.36 11.95 8.84
C ASN A 158 15.02 12.44 8.29
N TRP A 159 14.62 11.84 7.17
CA TRP A 159 13.24 11.89 6.68
C TRP A 159 12.54 10.57 6.98
N SER A 160 11.33 10.62 7.51
CA SER A 160 10.53 9.43 7.82
C SER A 160 9.29 9.30 6.93
N LEU A 161 8.88 8.05 6.68
CA LEU A 161 7.69 7.70 5.90
C LEU A 161 7.80 8.09 4.42
N LEU A 162 6.66 8.35 3.75
CA LEU A 162 6.63 8.69 2.33
C LEU A 162 7.19 10.10 2.05
N LEU A 163 7.72 10.28 0.84
CA LEU A 163 8.24 11.56 0.34
C LEU A 163 7.28 12.08 -0.73
N PRO A 164 6.35 13.00 -0.40
CA PRO A 164 5.43 13.58 -1.38
C PRO A 164 6.11 14.66 -2.22
N GLU A 165 5.48 15.08 -3.29
CA GLU A 165 5.93 16.24 -4.05
C GLU A 165 5.98 17.50 -3.19
N LYS A 166 6.84 18.45 -3.56
CA LYS A 166 7.01 19.74 -2.87
C LYS A 166 7.42 19.60 -1.39
N TRP A 167 7.95 18.45 -0.98
CA TRP A 167 8.41 18.23 0.39
C TRP A 167 9.43 19.27 0.88
N GLN A 168 10.19 19.90 -0.03
CA GLN A 168 11.20 20.91 0.30
C GLN A 168 10.60 22.14 1.03
N GLN A 169 9.33 22.44 0.81
CA GLN A 169 8.62 23.53 1.51
C GLN A 169 8.42 23.26 3.01
N LEU A 170 8.66 22.01 3.44
CA LEU A 170 8.54 21.58 4.83
C LEU A 170 9.82 21.84 5.64
N ASN A 171 10.90 22.29 5.00
CA ASN A 171 12.09 22.74 5.71
C ASN A 171 11.71 23.82 6.73
N ARG A 172 12.25 23.71 7.94
CA ARG A 172 11.98 24.59 9.10
C ARG A 172 10.52 24.57 9.60
N GLN A 173 9.66 23.71 9.03
CA GLN A 173 8.29 23.56 9.52
C GLN A 173 8.22 22.72 10.79
N SER A 174 7.11 22.88 11.53
CA SER A 174 6.81 22.06 12.71
C SER A 174 6.58 20.61 12.32
N LEU A 175 6.81 19.68 13.25
CA LEU A 175 6.51 18.26 13.01
C LEU A 175 5.00 18.04 12.72
N ALA A 176 4.13 18.83 13.34
CA ALA A 176 2.69 18.78 13.07
C ALA A 176 2.38 19.16 11.61
N SER A 177 3.01 20.22 11.09
CA SER A 177 2.86 20.63 9.69
C SER A 177 3.39 19.58 8.72
N ILE A 178 4.54 18.95 9.03
CA ILE A 178 5.12 17.86 8.22
C ILE A 178 4.17 16.67 8.18
N ALA A 179 3.66 16.22 9.34
CA ALA A 179 2.76 15.08 9.43
C ALA A 179 1.41 15.34 8.74
N ALA A 180 0.85 16.55 8.91
CA ALA A 180 -0.39 16.94 8.23
C ALA A 180 -0.20 16.98 6.70
N PHE A 181 0.93 17.50 6.22
CA PHE A 181 1.23 17.53 4.79
C PHE A 181 1.38 16.11 4.21
N GLN A 182 2.08 15.20 4.89
CA GLN A 182 2.19 13.81 4.43
C GLN A 182 0.83 13.10 4.40
N TRP A 183 0.00 13.33 5.42
CA TRP A 183 -1.36 12.81 5.49
C TRP A 183 -2.22 13.35 4.35
N GLN A 184 -2.21 14.65 4.13
CA GLN A 184 -2.98 15.33 3.10
C GLN A 184 -2.55 14.86 1.70
N ALA A 185 -1.25 14.93 1.40
CA ALA A 185 -0.71 14.56 0.09
C ALA A 185 -1.03 13.10 -0.27
N ALA A 186 -0.98 12.18 0.71
CA ALA A 186 -1.33 10.78 0.47
C ALA A 186 -2.82 10.61 0.12
N ASN A 187 -3.71 11.22 0.91
CA ASN A 187 -5.15 11.07 0.71
C ASN A 187 -5.63 11.79 -0.57
N GLU A 188 -5.11 12.98 -0.86
CA GLU A 188 -5.40 13.70 -2.11
C GLU A 188 -4.97 12.88 -3.33
N ALA A 189 -3.72 12.37 -3.35
CA ALA A 189 -3.23 11.57 -4.46
C ALA A 189 -4.06 10.29 -4.68
N ILE A 190 -4.49 9.62 -3.59
CA ILE A 190 -5.38 8.46 -3.68
C ILE A 190 -6.70 8.87 -4.32
N MET A 191 -7.36 9.90 -3.80
CA MET A 191 -8.69 10.31 -4.28
C MET A 191 -8.66 10.83 -5.72
N ASP A 192 -7.65 11.62 -6.08
CA ASP A 192 -7.48 12.14 -7.44
C ASP A 192 -7.32 11.02 -8.48
N SER A 193 -6.64 9.93 -8.11
CA SER A 193 -6.48 8.76 -8.98
C SER A 193 -7.73 7.89 -8.99
N LEU A 194 -8.34 7.59 -7.82
CA LEU A 194 -9.52 6.73 -7.73
C LEU A 194 -10.75 7.31 -8.46
N GLN A 195 -10.87 8.64 -8.53
CA GLN A 195 -11.94 9.30 -9.30
C GLN A 195 -11.89 9.02 -10.80
N LYS A 196 -10.72 8.60 -11.33
CA LYS A 196 -10.51 8.24 -12.74
C LYS A 196 -10.75 6.73 -13.00
N ILE A 197 -10.87 5.93 -11.94
CA ILE A 197 -11.05 4.48 -11.97
C ILE A 197 -12.52 4.16 -11.78
N ASP A 198 -13.02 3.15 -12.51
CA ASP A 198 -14.41 2.71 -12.39
C ASP A 198 -14.79 2.43 -10.93
N SER A 199 -15.93 2.94 -10.50
CA SER A 199 -16.39 2.87 -9.11
C SER A 199 -16.58 1.45 -8.58
N ASN A 200 -16.75 0.45 -9.47
CA ASN A 200 -16.82 -0.96 -9.11
C ASN A 200 -15.43 -1.60 -8.83
N ARG A 201 -14.35 -0.87 -9.09
CA ARG A 201 -12.97 -1.33 -8.89
C ARG A 201 -12.32 -0.78 -7.62
N TRP A 202 -13.02 0.01 -6.83
CA TRP A 202 -12.50 0.45 -5.54
C TRP A 202 -13.61 0.56 -4.49
N CYS A 203 -13.20 0.40 -3.24
CA CYS A 203 -14.07 0.66 -2.10
C CYS A 203 -13.30 1.40 -1.01
N MET A 204 -14.05 2.07 -0.14
CA MET A 204 -13.48 2.75 1.04
C MET A 204 -13.91 2.01 2.30
N VAL A 205 -12.97 1.87 3.24
CA VAL A 205 -13.20 1.31 4.57
C VAL A 205 -12.49 2.19 5.60
N SER A 206 -13.11 2.42 6.76
CA SER A 206 -12.47 3.14 7.84
C SER A 206 -11.77 2.19 8.81
N TYR A 207 -10.66 2.65 9.39
CA TYR A 207 -9.98 1.93 10.46
C TYR A 207 -10.90 1.64 11.65
N ASP A 208 -11.76 2.61 12.00
CA ASP A 208 -12.70 2.46 13.10
C ASP A 208 -13.73 1.36 12.86
N GLN A 209 -14.24 1.24 11.62
CA GLN A 209 -15.12 0.13 11.23
C GLN A 209 -14.39 -1.22 11.33
N LEU A 210 -13.13 -1.27 10.88
CA LEU A 210 -12.32 -2.50 10.97
C LEU A 210 -12.10 -2.95 12.41
N ILE A 211 -11.88 -2.01 13.34
CA ILE A 211 -11.66 -2.33 14.75
C ILE A 211 -12.96 -2.63 15.50
N ALA A 212 -14.03 -1.88 15.19
CA ALA A 212 -15.31 -2.03 15.89
C ALA A 212 -16.02 -3.36 15.55
N ASP A 213 -15.98 -3.77 14.29
CA ASP A 213 -16.59 -5.02 13.80
C ASP A 213 -15.72 -5.65 12.71
N PRO A 214 -14.62 -6.33 13.09
CA PRO A 214 -13.70 -6.95 12.15
C PRO A 214 -14.39 -7.96 11.22
N ALA A 215 -15.26 -8.81 11.76
CA ALA A 215 -15.91 -9.87 11.00
C ALA A 215 -16.81 -9.31 9.89
N LYS A 216 -17.64 -8.32 10.22
CA LYS A 216 -18.51 -7.66 9.26
C LYS A 216 -17.69 -6.93 8.18
N THR A 217 -16.68 -6.16 8.61
CA THR A 217 -15.85 -5.37 7.71
C THR A 217 -15.06 -6.25 6.74
N VAL A 218 -14.38 -7.29 7.25
CA VAL A 218 -13.60 -8.20 6.40
C VAL A 218 -14.51 -9.00 5.48
N LYS A 219 -15.69 -9.43 5.91
CA LYS A 219 -16.68 -10.09 5.06
C LYS A 219 -17.14 -9.20 3.90
N GLN A 220 -17.37 -7.91 4.14
CA GLN A 220 -17.71 -6.95 3.09
C GLN A 220 -16.55 -6.77 2.10
N LEU A 221 -15.29 -6.71 2.58
CA LEU A 221 -14.12 -6.65 1.72
C LEU A 221 -13.95 -7.92 0.88
N CYS A 222 -14.19 -9.11 1.45
CA CYS A 222 -14.19 -10.37 0.71
C CYS A 222 -15.26 -10.37 -0.40
N GLN A 223 -16.46 -9.86 -0.12
CA GLN A 223 -17.52 -9.71 -1.14
C GLN A 223 -17.08 -8.77 -2.27
N PHE A 224 -16.50 -7.62 -1.92
CA PHE A 224 -15.99 -6.66 -2.91
C PHE A 224 -14.88 -7.26 -3.77
N THR A 225 -13.94 -7.97 -3.16
CA THR A 225 -12.79 -8.56 -3.85
C THR A 225 -13.10 -9.91 -4.51
N ALA A 226 -14.32 -10.43 -4.36
CA ALA A 226 -14.70 -11.77 -4.80
C ALA A 226 -13.74 -12.85 -4.29
N THR A 227 -13.40 -12.76 -2.99
CA THR A 227 -12.61 -13.76 -2.26
C THR A 227 -13.48 -14.39 -1.17
N ASP A 228 -13.09 -15.56 -0.68
CA ASP A 228 -13.83 -16.26 0.36
C ASP A 228 -13.55 -15.67 1.75
N PHE A 229 -14.59 -15.48 2.55
CA PHE A 229 -14.46 -15.30 3.98
C PHE A 229 -14.30 -16.68 4.64
N ASP A 230 -13.09 -17.22 4.51
CA ASP A 230 -12.76 -18.59 4.92
C ASP A 230 -12.66 -18.77 6.44
N PRO A 231 -12.56 -20.02 6.94
CA PRO A 231 -12.48 -20.29 8.39
C PRO A 231 -11.29 -19.61 9.08
N ALA A 232 -10.16 -19.38 8.38
CA ALA A 232 -9.01 -18.71 8.97
C ALA A 232 -9.31 -17.23 9.24
N LEU A 233 -9.94 -16.53 8.29
CA LEU A 233 -10.43 -15.17 8.47
C LEU A 233 -11.51 -15.09 9.55
N ALA A 234 -12.47 -16.03 9.56
CA ALA A 234 -13.53 -16.07 10.55
C ALA A 234 -12.97 -16.23 11.98
N GLN A 235 -12.01 -17.13 12.17
CA GLN A 235 -11.34 -17.33 13.45
C GLN A 235 -10.56 -16.08 13.90
N LEU A 236 -9.84 -15.43 13.00
CA LEU A 236 -9.07 -14.23 13.32
C LEU A 236 -9.99 -13.07 13.70
N CYS A 237 -11.06 -12.87 12.95
CA CYS A 237 -12.02 -11.78 13.15
C CYS A 237 -13.01 -12.03 14.31
N SER A 238 -13.02 -13.21 14.93
CA SER A 238 -13.84 -13.49 16.12
C SER A 238 -13.29 -12.84 17.40
N LYS A 239 -12.09 -12.27 17.36
CA LYS A 239 -11.43 -11.58 18.46
C LYS A 239 -11.18 -10.12 18.11
N PRO A 240 -11.08 -9.23 19.10
CA PRO A 240 -10.62 -7.87 18.85
C PRO A 240 -9.27 -7.89 18.13
N LEU A 241 -9.16 -7.13 17.03
CA LEU A 241 -7.88 -6.99 16.34
C LEU A 241 -6.95 -6.13 17.21
N ALA A 242 -5.75 -6.63 17.46
CA ALA A 242 -4.76 -5.89 18.21
C ALA A 242 -4.23 -4.71 17.39
N HIS A 243 -4.06 -3.56 18.04
CA HIS A 243 -3.35 -2.43 17.43
C HIS A 243 -1.88 -2.81 17.20
N SER A 244 -1.43 -2.73 15.95
CA SER A 244 -0.01 -2.89 15.58
C SER A 244 0.76 -1.58 15.77
#